data_67d4cfeb2124fb43e9c173289c75b4d0
#
_entry.id   67d4cfeb2124fb43e9c173289c75b4d0
#
_cell.length_a   1.000
_cell.length_b   1.000
_cell.length_c   1.000
_cell.angle_alpha   90.00
_cell.angle_beta   90.00
_cell.angle_gamma   90.00
#
_symmetry.space_group_name_H-M   'P 1'
#
loop_
_entity.id
_entity.type
_entity.pdbx_description
1 polymer ?
#
loop_
_entity_poly.entity_id
_entity_poly.type
_entity_poly.pdbx_seq_one_letter_code
_entity_poly.pdbx_strand_id
1 'polypeptide(L)'
;MSAPQSPRQPDDTAPYGPPAPSRYRTVHLQRAKDEGRRFAMLTTYDAMTAALFDEAGVEVLLVGDSVGNTMLGHPTTLPVTLDQMILFTQAVVRGAERALVVADLPFGSYEASPQQAVESAVRLVKESGAHAVKVEGDERFAEHVAAMTAAGVAVMAHIGFTPQSEHVLGGYRVQGRGAGAVERMTASARALEAAGAFAVLMEMVPSDVAAAVDAALRVPTVGIGAGPGTTGQVLVWQDMLGLREGRVPRFVRQYARLHEVVGDAVRAYRADVLDGAFPAPEHGFEG
;
A
#
# COMPACT_ATOMS: atom_id res chain seq x y z
N MET A 1 20.44 21.77 -31.28
CA MET A 1 19.11 22.30 -30.92
C MET A 1 18.08 21.22 -31.19
N SER A 2 17.75 20.44 -30.17
CA SER A 2 16.70 19.42 -30.27
C SER A 2 15.36 20.09 -29.90
N ALA A 3 14.37 19.91 -30.78
CA ALA A 3 13.03 20.45 -30.56
C ALA A 3 12.39 19.88 -29.29
N PRO A 4 11.57 20.63 -28.55
CA PRO A 4 10.85 20.12 -27.41
C PRO A 4 9.85 19.06 -27.85
N GLN A 5 9.91 17.88 -27.24
CA GLN A 5 8.92 16.83 -27.44
C GLN A 5 7.59 17.30 -26.88
N SER A 6 6.57 17.34 -27.74
CA SER A 6 5.17 17.57 -27.34
C SER A 6 4.75 16.54 -26.28
N PRO A 7 3.91 16.93 -25.30
CA PRO A 7 3.36 15.98 -24.34
C PRO A 7 2.61 14.89 -25.11
N ARG A 8 2.93 13.63 -24.78
CA ARG A 8 2.21 12.48 -25.33
C ARG A 8 0.75 12.60 -24.91
N GLN A 9 -0.14 12.69 -25.89
CA GLN A 9 -1.57 12.50 -25.65
C GLN A 9 -1.77 11.07 -25.13
N PRO A 10 -2.66 10.86 -24.13
CA PRO A 10 -2.99 9.50 -23.70
C PRO A 10 -3.51 8.71 -24.90
N ASP A 11 -2.98 7.53 -25.09
CA ASP A 11 -3.38 6.59 -26.14
C ASP A 11 -4.83 6.13 -25.84
N ASP A 12 -5.80 6.74 -26.48
CA ASP A 12 -7.24 6.48 -26.35
C ASP A 12 -7.65 5.13 -26.99
N THR A 13 -6.68 4.36 -27.47
CA THR A 13 -6.90 3.10 -28.17
C THR A 13 -6.44 1.89 -27.34
N ALA A 14 -6.91 1.77 -26.08
CA ALA A 14 -6.92 0.45 -25.45
C ALA A 14 -8.03 -0.36 -26.15
N PRO A 15 -7.69 -1.39 -26.93
CA PRO A 15 -8.68 -2.04 -27.81
C PRO A 15 -9.77 -2.80 -27.04
N TYR A 16 -9.69 -2.92 -25.72
CA TYR A 16 -10.65 -3.65 -24.91
C TYR A 16 -10.68 -3.11 -23.47
N GLY A 17 -11.65 -2.25 -23.16
CA GLY A 17 -11.97 -1.82 -21.80
C GLY A 17 -12.53 -0.41 -21.72
N PRO A 18 -13.33 -0.09 -20.68
CA PRO A 18 -13.75 1.28 -20.44
C PRO A 18 -12.53 2.15 -20.14
N PRO A 19 -12.53 3.45 -20.50
CA PRO A 19 -11.43 4.37 -20.19
C PRO A 19 -11.17 4.37 -18.69
N ALA A 20 -9.88 4.49 -18.30
CA ALA A 20 -9.51 4.60 -16.90
C ALA A 20 -10.25 5.77 -16.23
N PRO A 21 -10.74 5.62 -14.99
CA PRO A 21 -11.44 6.69 -14.31
C PRO A 21 -10.51 7.88 -14.07
N SER A 22 -11.06 9.09 -14.05
CA SER A 22 -10.31 10.30 -13.70
C SER A 22 -9.74 10.21 -12.28
N ARG A 23 -10.38 9.46 -11.39
CA ARG A 23 -9.89 9.11 -10.05
C ARG A 23 -10.44 7.75 -9.63
N TYR A 24 -9.57 6.87 -9.12
CA TYR A 24 -9.99 5.60 -8.53
C TYR A 24 -10.69 5.83 -7.20
N ARG A 25 -11.74 5.05 -6.96
CA ARG A 25 -12.56 5.02 -5.73
C ARG A 25 -12.85 3.57 -5.37
N THR A 26 -13.34 3.32 -4.17
CA THR A 26 -13.70 1.97 -3.69
C THR A 26 -14.63 1.23 -4.65
N VAL A 27 -15.59 1.93 -5.28
CA VAL A 27 -16.51 1.34 -6.27
C VAL A 27 -15.83 0.80 -7.53
N HIS A 28 -14.65 1.34 -7.90
CA HIS A 28 -13.89 0.83 -9.05
C HIS A 28 -13.18 -0.47 -8.70
N LEU A 29 -12.74 -0.64 -7.45
CA LEU A 29 -12.16 -1.88 -6.96
C LEU A 29 -13.24 -2.96 -6.83
N GLN A 30 -14.45 -2.59 -6.35
CA GLN A 30 -15.60 -3.48 -6.35
C GLN A 30 -15.95 -3.95 -7.76
N ARG A 31 -16.02 -3.04 -8.73
CA ARG A 31 -16.24 -3.40 -10.12
C ARG A 31 -15.17 -4.33 -10.68
N ALA A 32 -13.91 -4.13 -10.31
CA ALA A 32 -12.83 -5.05 -10.72
C ALA A 32 -13.09 -6.46 -10.19
N LYS A 33 -13.52 -6.61 -8.93
CA LYS A 33 -13.94 -7.89 -8.35
C LYS A 33 -15.11 -8.52 -9.13
N ASP A 34 -16.17 -7.74 -9.37
CA ASP A 34 -17.39 -8.21 -10.02
C ASP A 34 -17.14 -8.67 -11.47
N GLU A 35 -16.21 -8.01 -12.16
CA GLU A 35 -15.83 -8.31 -13.54
C GLU A 35 -14.66 -9.32 -13.66
N GLY A 36 -14.16 -9.85 -12.53
CA GLY A 36 -13.01 -10.78 -12.53
C GLY A 36 -11.70 -10.13 -13.00
N ARG A 37 -11.60 -8.79 -12.97
CA ARG A 37 -10.39 -8.03 -13.27
C ARG A 37 -9.52 -7.90 -12.02
N ARG A 38 -8.24 -7.66 -12.24
CA ARG A 38 -7.27 -7.45 -11.16
C ARG A 38 -6.85 -5.99 -11.11
N PHE A 39 -6.32 -5.58 -9.95
CA PHE A 39 -5.71 -4.27 -9.76
C PHE A 39 -4.38 -4.38 -8.99
N ALA A 40 -3.52 -3.40 -9.20
CA ALA A 40 -2.27 -3.28 -8.49
C ALA A 40 -2.40 -2.30 -7.33
N MET A 41 -1.77 -2.64 -6.22
CA MET A 41 -1.58 -1.76 -5.07
C MET A 41 -0.09 -1.71 -4.76
N LEU A 42 0.42 -0.54 -4.39
CA LEU A 42 1.84 -0.36 -4.09
C LEU A 42 1.99 0.58 -2.89
N THR A 43 2.90 0.27 -1.97
CA THR A 43 3.18 1.23 -0.91
C THR A 43 3.86 2.47 -1.48
N THR A 44 3.70 3.62 -0.83
CA THR A 44 4.44 4.84 -1.16
C THR A 44 4.40 5.80 0.04
N TYR A 45 5.37 6.72 0.14
CA TYR A 45 5.53 7.54 1.35
C TYR A 45 5.90 9.00 1.04
N ASP A 46 6.02 9.37 -0.23
CA ASP A 46 6.38 10.72 -0.66
C ASP A 46 5.67 11.12 -1.96
N ALA A 47 5.68 12.41 -2.27
CA ALA A 47 4.97 12.95 -3.42
C ALA A 47 5.58 12.54 -4.77
N MET A 48 6.91 12.36 -4.85
CA MET A 48 7.59 12.05 -6.12
C MET A 48 7.31 10.60 -6.54
N THR A 49 7.46 9.65 -5.61
CA THR A 49 7.13 8.24 -5.87
C THR A 49 5.63 8.06 -6.08
N ALA A 50 4.77 8.82 -5.38
CA ALA A 50 3.34 8.79 -5.60
C ALA A 50 2.95 9.22 -7.02
N ALA A 51 3.50 10.34 -7.50
CA ALA A 51 3.26 10.81 -8.86
C ALA A 51 3.73 9.81 -9.91
N LEU A 52 4.93 9.24 -9.73
CA LEU A 52 5.48 8.24 -10.65
C LEU A 52 4.62 6.97 -10.72
N PHE A 53 4.14 6.47 -9.58
CA PHE A 53 3.32 5.26 -9.53
C PHE A 53 1.91 5.51 -10.06
N ASP A 54 1.35 6.68 -9.80
CA ASP A 54 0.06 7.11 -10.34
C ASP A 54 0.12 7.26 -11.87
N GLU A 55 1.18 7.88 -12.41
CA GLU A 55 1.43 7.97 -13.85
C GLU A 55 1.63 6.60 -14.48
N ALA A 56 2.29 5.67 -13.77
CA ALA A 56 2.45 4.28 -14.20
C ALA A 56 1.13 3.48 -14.18
N GLY A 57 0.04 4.04 -13.65
CA GLY A 57 -1.29 3.45 -13.68
C GLY A 57 -1.61 2.55 -12.49
N VAL A 58 -0.87 2.64 -11.38
CA VAL A 58 -1.19 1.91 -10.15
C VAL A 58 -2.52 2.44 -9.58
N GLU A 59 -3.49 1.53 -9.39
CA GLU A 59 -4.84 1.89 -8.99
C GLU A 59 -4.96 2.32 -7.52
N VAL A 60 -4.12 1.74 -6.65
CA VAL A 60 -4.16 1.99 -5.20
C VAL A 60 -2.77 2.27 -4.65
N LEU A 61 -2.62 3.38 -3.96
CA LEU A 61 -1.40 3.73 -3.23
C LEU A 61 -1.63 3.56 -1.72
N LEU A 62 -0.79 2.77 -1.08
CA LEU A 62 -0.83 2.50 0.36
C LEU A 62 0.23 3.31 1.08
N VAL A 63 -0.19 4.19 1.97
CA VAL A 63 0.71 4.75 2.97
C VAL A 63 0.67 3.81 4.17
N GLY A 64 1.55 2.82 4.16
CA GLY A 64 1.63 1.79 5.18
C GLY A 64 2.47 2.22 6.38
N ASP A 65 2.17 1.71 7.57
CA ASP A 65 3.04 1.87 8.75
C ASP A 65 4.40 1.16 8.59
N SER A 66 4.55 0.34 7.53
CA SER A 66 5.83 -0.14 7.01
C SER A 66 6.83 1.01 6.70
N VAL A 67 6.37 2.26 6.63
CA VAL A 67 7.23 3.46 6.64
C VAL A 67 8.23 3.43 7.81
N GLY A 68 7.83 2.88 8.95
CA GLY A 68 8.69 2.66 10.11
C GLY A 68 9.95 1.89 9.76
N ASN A 69 9.80 0.77 9.06
CA ASN A 69 10.93 -0.08 8.67
C ASN A 69 11.70 0.46 7.46
N THR A 70 10.99 1.03 6.47
CA THR A 70 11.55 1.33 5.15
C THR A 70 12.14 2.72 5.03
N MET A 71 11.59 3.71 5.76
CA MET A 71 11.99 5.11 5.68
C MET A 71 12.59 5.62 7.00
N LEU A 72 12.05 5.18 8.14
CA LEU A 72 12.47 5.67 9.44
C LEU A 72 13.54 4.78 10.10
N GLY A 73 13.81 3.58 9.55
CA GLY A 73 14.84 2.67 10.06
C GLY A 73 14.49 1.99 11.38
N HIS A 74 13.21 1.97 11.76
CA HIS A 74 12.76 1.24 12.95
C HIS A 74 12.81 -0.28 12.70
N PRO A 75 13.08 -1.09 13.73
CA PRO A 75 13.06 -2.56 13.60
C PRO A 75 11.64 -3.12 13.37
N THR A 76 10.60 -2.41 13.80
CA THR A 76 9.19 -2.78 13.68
C THR A 76 8.34 -1.59 13.26
N THR A 77 7.05 -1.82 12.94
CA THR A 77 6.11 -0.74 12.62
C THR A 77 5.55 -0.06 13.88
N LEU A 78 5.67 -0.68 15.06
CA LEU A 78 5.04 -0.25 16.30
C LEU A 78 5.36 1.19 16.76
N PRO A 79 6.58 1.74 16.53
CA PRO A 79 6.90 3.12 16.93
C PRO A 79 6.24 4.20 16.09
N VAL A 80 5.65 3.85 14.94
CA VAL A 80 5.05 4.83 14.02
C VAL A 80 3.86 5.50 14.67
N THR A 81 3.85 6.84 14.67
CA THR A 81 2.76 7.63 15.27
C THR A 81 1.70 8.03 14.23
N LEU A 82 0.51 8.37 14.70
CA LEU A 82 -0.55 8.90 13.84
C LEU A 82 -0.13 10.22 13.14
N ASP A 83 0.63 11.07 13.83
CA ASP A 83 1.16 12.32 13.24
C ASP A 83 2.12 12.05 12.08
N GLN A 84 2.98 11.05 12.21
CA GLN A 84 3.86 10.61 11.12
C GLN A 84 3.04 10.06 9.94
N MET A 85 2.03 9.24 10.21
CA MET A 85 1.15 8.73 9.16
C MET A 85 0.41 9.86 8.43
N ILE A 86 -0.07 10.86 9.15
CA ILE A 86 -0.69 12.05 8.55
C ILE A 86 0.32 12.78 7.65
N LEU A 87 1.54 13.01 8.12
CA LEU A 87 2.59 13.71 7.36
C LEU A 87 2.93 13.00 6.04
N PHE A 88 3.19 11.68 6.09
CA PHE A 88 3.50 10.90 4.90
C PHE A 88 2.30 10.83 3.95
N THR A 89 1.10 10.66 4.49
CA THR A 89 -0.12 10.61 3.68
C THR A 89 -0.39 11.94 2.96
N GLN A 90 -0.16 13.08 3.61
CA GLN A 90 -0.24 14.40 2.96
C GLN A 90 0.69 14.50 1.76
N ALA A 91 1.91 13.99 1.86
CA ALA A 91 2.87 14.00 0.76
C ALA A 91 2.36 13.14 -0.41
N VAL A 92 1.88 11.93 -0.13
CA VAL A 92 1.35 11.01 -1.14
C VAL A 92 0.11 11.58 -1.83
N VAL A 93 -0.83 12.14 -1.07
CA VAL A 93 -2.06 12.74 -1.62
C VAL A 93 -1.75 13.91 -2.57
N ARG A 94 -0.69 14.70 -2.29
CA ARG A 94 -0.27 15.78 -3.19
C ARG A 94 0.34 15.27 -4.50
N GLY A 95 0.94 14.07 -4.49
CA GLY A 95 1.53 13.47 -5.68
C GLY A 95 0.56 12.62 -6.50
N ALA A 96 -0.53 12.15 -5.91
CA ALA A 96 -1.49 11.25 -6.54
C ALA A 96 -2.70 12.01 -7.10
N GLU A 97 -2.91 11.95 -8.42
CA GLU A 97 -4.07 12.56 -9.08
C GLU A 97 -5.22 11.57 -9.25
N ARG A 98 -4.90 10.32 -9.58
CA ARG A 98 -5.85 9.28 -10.00
C ARG A 98 -6.00 8.14 -9.01
N ALA A 99 -4.92 7.70 -8.38
CA ALA A 99 -4.92 6.54 -7.50
C ALA A 99 -5.79 6.75 -6.24
N LEU A 100 -6.39 5.66 -5.77
CA LEU A 100 -7.03 5.61 -4.45
C LEU A 100 -5.92 5.58 -3.39
N VAL A 101 -5.84 6.60 -2.54
CA VAL A 101 -4.89 6.63 -1.42
C VAL A 101 -5.52 6.03 -0.18
N VAL A 102 -4.94 4.94 0.31
CA VAL A 102 -5.28 4.25 1.56
C VAL A 102 -4.16 4.50 2.56
N ALA A 103 -4.46 4.82 3.81
CA ALA A 103 -3.46 5.04 4.85
C ALA A 103 -3.74 4.16 6.08
N ASP A 104 -2.67 3.61 6.66
CA ASP A 104 -2.78 2.80 7.88
C ASP A 104 -3.10 3.65 9.10
N LEU A 105 -4.01 3.17 9.94
CA LEU A 105 -4.03 3.56 11.34
C LEU A 105 -2.89 2.82 12.04
N PRO A 106 -1.89 3.53 12.62
CA PRO A 106 -0.77 2.88 13.26
C PRO A 106 -1.14 2.28 14.62
N PHE A 107 -0.34 1.34 15.09
CA PHE A 107 -0.51 0.69 16.39
C PHE A 107 -0.71 1.71 17.52
N GLY A 108 -1.65 1.42 18.42
CA GLY A 108 -2.01 2.28 19.56
C GLY A 108 -3.00 3.39 19.23
N SER A 109 -3.38 3.55 17.95
CA SER A 109 -4.30 4.62 17.54
C SER A 109 -5.76 4.19 17.41
N TYR A 110 -6.09 2.89 17.50
CA TYR A 110 -7.48 2.42 17.29
C TYR A 110 -7.88 1.22 18.15
N GLU A 111 -6.96 0.52 18.80
CA GLU A 111 -7.23 -0.78 19.42
C GLU A 111 -8.02 -0.65 20.75
N ALA A 112 -7.96 0.50 21.42
CA ALA A 112 -8.54 0.65 22.74
C ALA A 112 -10.09 0.70 22.73
N SER A 113 -10.70 1.21 21.67
CA SER A 113 -12.15 1.27 21.53
C SER A 113 -12.60 1.66 20.12
N PRO A 114 -13.83 1.32 19.71
CA PRO A 114 -14.43 1.82 18.47
C PRO A 114 -14.45 3.35 18.38
N GLN A 115 -14.64 4.06 19.49
CA GLN A 115 -14.59 5.51 19.50
C GLN A 115 -13.21 6.06 19.18
N GLN A 116 -12.14 5.50 19.77
CA GLN A 116 -10.76 5.87 19.44
C GLN A 116 -10.48 5.63 17.96
N ALA A 117 -10.93 4.50 17.41
CA ALA A 117 -10.78 4.19 15.99
C ALA A 117 -11.43 5.26 15.08
N VAL A 118 -12.65 5.70 15.42
CA VAL A 118 -13.34 6.76 14.67
C VAL A 118 -12.58 8.09 14.78
N GLU A 119 -12.16 8.50 15.99
CA GLU A 119 -11.43 9.75 16.20
C GLU A 119 -10.12 9.77 15.39
N SER A 120 -9.34 8.69 15.43
CA SER A 120 -8.08 8.57 14.68
C SER A 120 -8.30 8.52 13.17
N ALA A 121 -9.30 7.75 12.71
CA ALA A 121 -9.61 7.64 11.28
C ALA A 121 -10.10 8.98 10.72
N VAL A 122 -11.00 9.67 11.41
CA VAL A 122 -11.50 11.00 11.02
C VAL A 122 -10.35 12.01 11.00
N ARG A 123 -9.49 11.99 12.01
CA ARG A 123 -8.31 12.85 12.06
C ARG A 123 -7.37 12.59 10.87
N LEU A 124 -7.03 11.31 10.61
CA LEU A 124 -6.17 10.92 9.49
C LEU A 124 -6.75 11.41 8.17
N VAL A 125 -8.02 11.12 7.88
CA VAL A 125 -8.69 11.52 6.63
C VAL A 125 -8.74 13.05 6.47
N LYS A 126 -9.16 13.78 7.51
CA LYS A 126 -9.31 15.24 7.46
C LYS A 126 -7.98 15.98 7.31
N GLU A 127 -6.96 15.56 8.03
CA GLU A 127 -5.68 16.28 8.04
C GLU A 127 -4.79 15.90 6.86
N SER A 128 -4.90 14.65 6.37
CA SER A 128 -4.04 14.19 5.27
C SER A 128 -4.69 14.21 3.89
N GLY A 129 -6.02 14.15 3.81
CA GLY A 129 -6.74 13.98 2.55
C GLY A 129 -6.79 12.53 2.06
N ALA A 130 -6.45 11.54 2.89
CA ALA A 130 -6.61 10.11 2.57
C ALA A 130 -8.05 9.79 2.14
N HIS A 131 -8.19 8.86 1.21
CA HIS A 131 -9.50 8.43 0.70
C HIS A 131 -10.10 7.27 1.51
N ALA A 132 -9.25 6.49 2.19
CA ALA A 132 -9.63 5.37 3.02
C ALA A 132 -8.55 5.10 4.09
N VAL A 133 -8.91 4.36 5.11
CA VAL A 133 -7.98 3.89 6.14
C VAL A 133 -7.82 2.37 6.07
N LYS A 134 -6.66 1.84 6.53
CA LYS A 134 -6.47 0.41 6.75
C LYS A 134 -6.29 0.15 8.26
N VAL A 135 -6.86 -0.96 8.75
CA VAL A 135 -6.74 -1.42 10.14
C VAL A 135 -6.42 -2.90 10.17
N GLU A 136 -5.59 -3.30 11.11
CA GLU A 136 -5.22 -4.69 11.33
C GLU A 136 -6.10 -5.33 12.42
N GLY A 137 -6.58 -6.54 12.17
CA GLY A 137 -7.36 -7.29 13.13
C GLY A 137 -8.30 -8.30 12.49
N ASP A 138 -8.81 -9.20 13.32
CA ASP A 138 -9.77 -10.24 12.95
C ASP A 138 -11.20 -9.81 13.30
N GLU A 139 -12.14 -10.76 13.41
CA GLU A 139 -13.54 -10.54 13.77
C GLU A 139 -13.74 -9.73 15.06
N ARG A 140 -12.77 -9.71 15.98
CA ARG A 140 -12.82 -8.93 17.22
C ARG A 140 -12.82 -7.42 16.97
N PHE A 141 -12.35 -7.00 15.80
CA PHE A 141 -12.33 -5.59 15.36
C PHE A 141 -13.57 -5.21 14.51
N ALA A 142 -14.54 -6.10 14.35
CA ALA A 142 -15.74 -5.80 13.56
C ALA A 142 -16.50 -4.56 14.08
N GLU A 143 -16.58 -4.38 15.40
CA GLU A 143 -17.23 -3.18 15.99
C GLU A 143 -16.46 -1.88 15.68
N HIS A 144 -15.13 -1.93 15.64
CA HIS A 144 -14.27 -0.80 15.26
C HIS A 144 -14.51 -0.41 13.80
N VAL A 145 -14.50 -1.42 12.90
CA VAL A 145 -14.80 -1.22 11.48
C VAL A 145 -16.21 -0.64 11.30
N ALA A 146 -17.22 -1.23 11.95
CA ALA A 146 -18.61 -0.75 11.88
C ALA A 146 -18.75 0.70 12.33
N ALA A 147 -18.08 1.09 13.42
CA ALA A 147 -18.12 2.46 13.92
C ALA A 147 -17.49 3.45 12.94
N MET A 148 -16.32 3.12 12.36
CA MET A 148 -15.65 3.96 11.36
C MET A 148 -16.49 4.08 10.08
N THR A 149 -17.06 2.98 9.58
CA THR A 149 -17.88 3.00 8.35
C THR A 149 -19.19 3.74 8.57
N ALA A 150 -19.82 3.62 9.74
CA ALA A 150 -20.99 4.42 10.13
C ALA A 150 -20.69 5.92 10.22
N ALA A 151 -19.45 6.30 10.56
CA ALA A 151 -18.98 7.69 10.55
C ALA A 151 -18.63 8.20 9.13
N GLY A 152 -18.76 7.36 8.09
CA GLY A 152 -18.49 7.73 6.69
C GLY A 152 -17.05 7.52 6.23
N VAL A 153 -16.21 6.83 7.02
CA VAL A 153 -14.84 6.49 6.65
C VAL A 153 -14.82 5.16 5.89
N ALA A 154 -14.19 5.13 4.72
CA ALA A 154 -13.96 3.88 4.00
C ALA A 154 -12.84 3.08 4.68
N VAL A 155 -13.08 1.80 4.99
CA VAL A 155 -12.15 0.96 5.75
C VAL A 155 -11.73 -0.26 4.94
N MET A 156 -10.42 -0.49 4.81
CA MET A 156 -9.80 -1.73 4.37
C MET A 156 -9.39 -2.52 5.62
N ALA A 157 -9.89 -3.73 5.78
CA ALA A 157 -9.47 -4.60 6.89
C ALA A 157 -8.23 -5.41 6.49
N HIS A 158 -7.34 -5.69 7.45
CA HIS A 158 -6.12 -6.47 7.22
C HIS A 158 -6.07 -7.66 8.17
N ILE A 159 -6.06 -8.87 7.61
CA ILE A 159 -6.03 -10.15 8.33
C ILE A 159 -4.82 -11.01 7.88
N GLY A 160 -4.59 -12.10 8.58
CA GLY A 160 -3.44 -12.97 8.35
C GLY A 160 -2.28 -12.60 9.27
N PHE A 161 -1.08 -12.44 8.74
CA PHE A 161 -0.01 -11.82 9.50
C PHE A 161 -0.30 -10.31 9.59
N THR A 162 -0.33 -9.82 10.80
CA THR A 162 -0.56 -8.41 11.10
C THR A 162 0.69 -7.87 11.80
N PRO A 163 1.52 -7.03 11.13
CA PRO A 163 2.78 -6.51 11.68
C PRO A 163 2.62 -5.84 13.05
N GLN A 164 1.51 -5.15 13.28
CA GLN A 164 1.21 -4.50 14.57
C GLN A 164 1.02 -5.51 15.71
N SER A 165 0.74 -6.76 15.40
CA SER A 165 0.58 -7.86 16.36
C SER A 165 1.78 -8.82 16.38
N GLU A 166 2.94 -8.47 15.82
CA GLU A 166 4.07 -9.37 15.62
C GLU A 166 4.53 -10.07 16.92
N HIS A 167 4.49 -9.36 18.05
CA HIS A 167 4.89 -9.93 19.33
C HIS A 167 3.92 -11.02 19.81
N VAL A 168 2.61 -10.83 19.61
CA VAL A 168 1.60 -11.82 19.94
C VAL A 168 1.66 -13.02 19.00
N LEU A 169 1.92 -12.76 17.72
CA LEU A 169 2.03 -13.81 16.68
C LEU A 169 3.37 -14.58 16.75
N GLY A 170 4.32 -14.13 17.56
CA GLY A 170 5.64 -14.76 17.72
C GLY A 170 6.55 -14.53 16.51
N GLY A 171 6.50 -13.33 15.90
CA GLY A 171 7.28 -12.90 14.76
C GLY A 171 6.65 -13.22 13.41
N TYR A 172 7.42 -13.04 12.34
CA TYR A 172 6.99 -13.22 10.95
C TYR A 172 6.64 -14.68 10.65
N ARG A 173 5.38 -15.05 10.73
CA ARG A 173 4.87 -16.39 10.51
C ARG A 173 3.64 -16.38 9.62
N VAL A 174 3.57 -17.36 8.70
CA VAL A 174 2.39 -17.60 7.88
C VAL A 174 1.21 -17.95 8.78
N GLN A 175 0.12 -17.23 8.66
CA GLN A 175 -1.13 -17.42 9.38
C GLN A 175 -2.11 -18.24 8.56
N GLY A 176 -3.12 -18.85 9.20
CA GLY A 176 -4.13 -19.63 8.49
C GLY A 176 -3.66 -21.01 8.05
N ARG A 177 -2.81 -21.68 8.83
CA ARG A 177 -2.41 -23.09 8.62
C ARG A 177 -3.24 -24.06 9.48
N GLY A 178 -3.26 -25.32 9.07
CA GLY A 178 -3.88 -26.42 9.79
C GLY A 178 -5.37 -26.60 9.53
N ALA A 179 -5.94 -27.61 10.17
CA ALA A 179 -7.36 -27.95 9.99
C ALA A 179 -8.28 -26.78 10.41
N GLY A 180 -9.34 -26.53 9.62
CA GLY A 180 -10.29 -25.44 9.86
C GLY A 180 -9.75 -24.04 9.59
N ALA A 181 -8.59 -23.90 8.95
CA ALA A 181 -8.00 -22.60 8.67
C ALA A 181 -8.84 -21.78 7.67
N VAL A 182 -9.37 -22.43 6.64
CA VAL A 182 -10.26 -21.80 5.66
C VAL A 182 -11.51 -21.26 6.35
N GLU A 183 -12.15 -22.09 7.17
CA GLU A 183 -13.38 -21.71 7.87
C GLU A 183 -13.16 -20.53 8.81
N ARG A 184 -12.10 -20.55 9.63
CA ARG A 184 -11.79 -19.46 10.57
C ARG A 184 -11.45 -18.16 9.83
N MET A 185 -10.56 -18.23 8.83
CA MET A 185 -10.16 -17.04 8.08
C MET A 185 -11.33 -16.44 7.30
N THR A 186 -12.17 -17.30 6.71
CA THR A 186 -13.39 -16.86 6.00
C THR A 186 -14.40 -16.24 6.97
N ALA A 187 -14.59 -16.82 8.15
CA ALA A 187 -15.49 -16.26 9.16
C ALA A 187 -15.04 -14.87 9.61
N SER A 188 -13.74 -14.72 9.88
CA SER A 188 -13.13 -13.44 10.24
C SER A 188 -13.32 -12.38 9.14
N ALA A 189 -12.98 -12.74 7.89
CA ALA A 189 -13.13 -11.84 6.75
C ALA A 189 -14.59 -11.43 6.51
N ARG A 190 -15.55 -12.36 6.64
CA ARG A 190 -16.99 -12.07 6.52
C ARG A 190 -17.51 -11.16 7.63
N ALA A 191 -17.01 -11.31 8.86
CA ALA A 191 -17.39 -10.42 9.94
C ALA A 191 -16.96 -8.96 9.65
N LEU A 192 -15.75 -8.78 9.11
CA LEU A 192 -15.22 -7.47 8.73
C LEU A 192 -15.94 -6.91 7.48
N GLU A 193 -16.28 -7.75 6.50
CA GLU A 193 -17.13 -7.37 5.37
C GLU A 193 -18.52 -6.91 5.84
N ALA A 194 -19.16 -7.68 6.74
CA ALA A 194 -20.47 -7.33 7.29
C ALA A 194 -20.43 -6.03 8.12
N ALA A 195 -19.29 -5.70 8.72
CA ALA A 195 -19.03 -4.44 9.40
C ALA A 195 -18.83 -3.24 8.45
N GLY A 196 -18.79 -3.48 7.13
CA GLY A 196 -18.72 -2.44 6.11
C GLY A 196 -17.32 -2.21 5.52
N ALA A 197 -16.35 -3.07 5.78
CA ALA A 197 -15.05 -2.99 5.10
C ALA A 197 -15.25 -3.10 3.58
N PHE A 198 -14.66 -2.16 2.82
CA PHE A 198 -14.77 -2.17 1.35
C PHE A 198 -13.80 -3.14 0.67
N ALA A 199 -12.79 -3.60 1.39
CA ALA A 199 -11.81 -4.59 0.94
C ALA A 199 -11.18 -5.30 2.14
N VAL A 200 -10.64 -6.51 1.90
CA VAL A 200 -9.88 -7.27 2.89
C VAL A 200 -8.48 -7.57 2.35
N LEU A 201 -7.44 -7.10 3.05
CA LEU A 201 -6.06 -7.43 2.77
C LEU A 201 -5.68 -8.69 3.55
N MET A 202 -4.98 -9.61 2.90
CA MET A 202 -4.45 -10.85 3.48
C MET A 202 -2.94 -10.88 3.33
N GLU A 203 -2.23 -10.95 4.46
CA GLU A 203 -0.76 -11.04 4.45
C GLU A 203 -0.30 -12.40 4.97
N MET A 204 0.66 -13.01 4.23
CA MET A 204 1.30 -14.29 4.59
C MET A 204 0.28 -15.37 4.97
N VAL A 205 -0.70 -15.58 4.10
CA VAL A 205 -1.74 -16.61 4.20
C VAL A 205 -1.48 -17.67 3.12
N PRO A 206 -1.70 -18.98 3.37
CA PRO A 206 -1.59 -20.00 2.33
C PRO A 206 -2.48 -19.69 1.12
N SER A 207 -1.97 -19.95 -0.08
CA SER A 207 -2.63 -19.53 -1.33
C SER A 207 -4.02 -20.13 -1.53
N ASP A 208 -4.23 -21.35 -1.09
CA ASP A 208 -5.52 -22.05 -1.13
C ASP A 208 -6.53 -21.43 -0.15
N VAL A 209 -6.07 -21.06 1.05
CA VAL A 209 -6.90 -20.36 2.05
C VAL A 209 -7.29 -18.98 1.53
N ALA A 210 -6.34 -18.21 1.00
CA ALA A 210 -6.60 -16.88 0.47
C ALA A 210 -7.57 -16.91 -0.71
N ALA A 211 -7.44 -17.88 -1.63
CA ALA A 211 -8.36 -18.08 -2.73
C ALA A 211 -9.78 -18.43 -2.25
N ALA A 212 -9.90 -19.27 -1.22
CA ALA A 212 -11.19 -19.62 -0.63
C ALA A 212 -11.86 -18.42 0.05
N VAL A 213 -11.09 -17.58 0.75
CA VAL A 213 -11.59 -16.33 1.34
C VAL A 213 -12.03 -15.36 0.24
N ASP A 214 -11.22 -15.15 -0.82
CA ASP A 214 -11.61 -14.29 -1.94
C ASP A 214 -12.92 -14.72 -2.58
N ALA A 215 -13.10 -16.03 -2.82
CA ALA A 215 -14.31 -16.57 -3.40
C ALA A 215 -15.53 -16.44 -2.48
N ALA A 216 -15.34 -16.38 -1.16
CA ALA A 216 -16.41 -16.30 -0.18
C ALA A 216 -16.90 -14.86 0.08
N LEU A 217 -16.10 -13.85 -0.26
CA LEU A 217 -16.40 -12.43 -0.06
C LEU A 217 -17.02 -11.79 -1.31
N ARG A 218 -17.88 -10.81 -1.09
CA ARG A 218 -18.37 -9.91 -2.15
C ARG A 218 -17.39 -8.78 -2.43
N VAL A 219 -16.75 -8.26 -1.38
CA VAL A 219 -15.75 -7.18 -1.50
C VAL A 219 -14.44 -7.71 -2.09
N PRO A 220 -13.65 -6.86 -2.75
CA PRO A 220 -12.35 -7.25 -3.28
C PRO A 220 -11.37 -7.62 -2.16
N THR A 221 -10.48 -8.55 -2.46
CA THR A 221 -9.36 -8.88 -1.58
C THR A 221 -8.04 -8.39 -2.17
N VAL A 222 -7.07 -8.13 -1.30
CA VAL A 222 -5.70 -7.77 -1.68
C VAL A 222 -4.75 -8.76 -1.03
N GLY A 223 -3.78 -9.29 -1.78
CA GLY A 223 -2.81 -10.25 -1.26
C GLY A 223 -1.40 -9.69 -1.18
N ILE A 224 -0.68 -10.05 -0.12
CA ILE A 224 0.77 -9.96 -0.02
C ILE A 224 1.29 -11.25 0.63
N GLY A 225 2.05 -12.04 -0.13
CA GLY A 225 2.42 -13.37 0.33
C GLY A 225 1.23 -14.31 0.54
N ALA A 226 0.13 -14.07 -0.18
CA ALA A 226 -1.12 -14.83 -0.09
C ALA A 226 -1.47 -15.58 -1.40
N GLY A 227 -0.52 -15.67 -2.33
CA GLY A 227 -0.70 -16.32 -3.62
C GLY A 227 -1.53 -15.51 -4.61
N PRO A 228 -1.84 -16.09 -5.80
CA PRO A 228 -2.45 -15.35 -6.90
C PRO A 228 -3.99 -15.30 -6.85
N GLY A 229 -4.61 -15.90 -5.84
CA GLY A 229 -6.07 -16.09 -5.76
C GLY A 229 -6.85 -14.88 -5.25
N THR A 230 -6.24 -13.72 -5.04
CA THR A 230 -6.89 -12.48 -4.60
C THR A 230 -7.19 -11.54 -5.77
N THR A 231 -8.15 -10.64 -5.59
CA THR A 231 -8.53 -9.66 -6.62
C THR A 231 -7.40 -8.66 -6.90
N GLY A 232 -6.75 -8.14 -5.86
CA GLY A 232 -5.59 -7.24 -5.97
C GLY A 232 -4.33 -7.83 -5.37
N GLN A 233 -3.17 -7.22 -5.66
CA GLN A 233 -1.87 -7.56 -5.07
C GLN A 233 -1.18 -6.29 -4.60
N VAL A 234 -0.52 -6.36 -3.44
CA VAL A 234 0.31 -5.27 -2.93
C VAL A 234 1.74 -5.75 -2.67
N LEU A 235 2.70 -4.86 -2.89
CA LEU A 235 4.09 -5.02 -2.45
C LEU A 235 4.59 -3.73 -1.79
N VAL A 236 5.58 -3.87 -0.94
CA VAL A 236 6.41 -2.74 -0.50
C VAL A 236 7.30 -2.32 -1.67
N TRP A 237 7.23 -1.04 -2.07
CA TRP A 237 7.88 -0.59 -3.30
C TRP A 237 9.40 -0.75 -3.27
N GLN A 238 10.02 -0.55 -2.11
CA GLN A 238 11.46 -0.74 -1.94
C GLN A 238 11.90 -2.18 -2.18
N ASP A 239 11.07 -3.13 -1.77
CA ASP A 239 11.32 -4.56 -2.03
C ASP A 239 11.11 -4.86 -3.51
N MET A 240 10.03 -4.36 -4.11
CA MET A 240 9.66 -4.57 -5.51
C MET A 240 10.70 -4.01 -6.49
N LEU A 241 11.29 -2.85 -6.19
CA LEU A 241 12.34 -2.25 -7.01
C LEU A 241 13.76 -2.65 -6.60
N GLY A 242 13.93 -3.51 -5.59
CA GLY A 242 15.26 -3.96 -5.16
C GLY A 242 16.13 -2.85 -4.59
N LEU A 243 15.53 -1.90 -3.86
CA LEU A 243 16.27 -0.87 -3.13
C LEU A 243 16.87 -1.43 -1.83
N ARG A 244 16.16 -2.35 -1.18
CA ARG A 244 16.59 -2.97 0.06
C ARG A 244 17.58 -4.10 -0.22
N GLU A 245 18.71 -4.09 0.49
CA GLU A 245 19.66 -5.21 0.52
C GLU A 245 19.25 -6.29 1.54
N GLY A 246 19.86 -7.47 1.40
CA GLY A 246 19.71 -8.58 2.33
C GLY A 246 18.63 -9.59 1.91
N ARG A 247 18.02 -10.23 2.92
CA ARG A 247 17.05 -11.30 2.65
C ARG A 247 15.73 -10.72 2.14
N VAL A 248 15.43 -11.00 0.88
CA VAL A 248 14.15 -10.68 0.25
C VAL A 248 13.11 -11.73 0.64
N PRO A 249 11.89 -11.35 1.08
CA PRO A 249 10.82 -12.30 1.34
C PRO A 249 10.50 -13.15 0.11
N ARG A 250 10.19 -14.43 0.31
CA ARG A 250 9.93 -15.39 -0.80
C ARG A 250 8.83 -14.92 -1.77
N PHE A 251 7.87 -14.16 -1.30
CA PHE A 251 6.73 -13.69 -2.09
C PHE A 251 7.04 -12.43 -2.91
N VAL A 252 8.20 -11.81 -2.70
CA VAL A 252 8.61 -10.62 -3.44
C VAL A 252 9.28 -11.03 -4.75
N ARG A 253 8.77 -10.49 -5.85
CA ARG A 253 9.48 -10.46 -7.12
C ARG A 253 10.09 -9.08 -7.29
N GLN A 254 11.41 -9.03 -7.50
CA GLN A 254 12.10 -7.79 -7.83
C GLN A 254 11.99 -7.52 -9.34
N TYR A 255 11.55 -6.32 -9.69
CA TYR A 255 11.41 -5.85 -11.07
C TYR A 255 12.57 -4.96 -11.51
N ALA A 256 13.40 -4.51 -10.55
CA ALA A 256 14.61 -3.72 -10.79
C ALA A 256 15.66 -4.04 -9.72
N ARG A 257 16.84 -3.46 -9.85
CA ARG A 257 17.96 -3.50 -8.90
C ARG A 257 18.34 -2.08 -8.50
N LEU A 258 17.40 -1.38 -7.88
CA LEU A 258 17.55 0.04 -7.61
C LEU A 258 18.73 0.34 -6.67
N HIS A 259 19.05 -0.57 -5.75
CA HIS A 259 20.24 -0.44 -4.87
C HIS A 259 21.54 -0.32 -5.69
N GLU A 260 21.72 -1.18 -6.70
CA GLU A 260 22.92 -1.16 -7.58
C GLU A 260 22.93 0.15 -8.39
N VAL A 261 21.81 0.52 -9.02
CA VAL A 261 21.70 1.72 -9.86
C VAL A 261 22.02 2.99 -9.06
N VAL A 262 21.42 3.14 -7.89
CA VAL A 262 21.66 4.30 -7.02
C VAL A 262 23.09 4.31 -6.52
N GLY A 263 23.60 3.16 -6.10
CA GLY A 263 25.00 3.03 -5.61
C GLY A 263 26.03 3.40 -6.68
N ASP A 264 25.84 2.93 -7.91
CA ASP A 264 26.73 3.25 -9.05
C ASP A 264 26.69 4.75 -9.38
N ALA A 265 25.49 5.34 -9.45
CA ALA A 265 25.30 6.76 -9.72
C ALA A 265 25.99 7.64 -8.64
N VAL A 266 25.84 7.28 -7.36
CA VAL A 266 26.49 8.02 -6.26
C VAL A 266 28.01 7.88 -6.32
N ARG A 267 28.55 6.71 -6.65
CA ARG A 267 29.98 6.50 -6.83
C ARG A 267 30.54 7.33 -8.00
N ALA A 268 29.86 7.36 -9.12
CA ALA A 268 30.24 8.17 -10.28
C ALA A 268 30.23 9.67 -9.92
N TYR A 269 29.14 10.18 -9.36
CA TYR A 269 29.06 11.56 -8.91
C TYR A 269 30.21 11.93 -7.95
N ARG A 270 30.48 11.06 -6.97
CA ARG A 270 31.58 11.29 -6.01
C ARG A 270 32.93 11.35 -6.72
N ALA A 271 33.18 10.47 -7.69
CA ALA A 271 34.43 10.46 -8.45
C ALA A 271 34.59 11.77 -9.24
N ASP A 272 33.57 12.19 -9.97
CA ASP A 272 33.58 13.43 -10.76
C ASP A 272 33.84 14.67 -9.89
N VAL A 273 33.26 14.74 -8.68
CA VAL A 273 33.50 15.82 -7.72
C VAL A 273 34.96 15.82 -7.26
N LEU A 274 35.54 14.66 -6.92
CA LEU A 274 36.93 14.56 -6.45
C LEU A 274 37.95 14.85 -7.52
N ASP A 275 37.64 14.51 -8.77
CA ASP A 275 38.50 14.71 -9.92
C ASP A 275 38.33 16.10 -10.57
N GLY A 276 37.37 16.92 -10.07
CA GLY A 276 37.06 18.26 -10.57
C GLY A 276 36.35 18.23 -11.92
N ALA A 277 35.81 17.10 -12.34
CA ALA A 277 34.99 16.96 -13.55
C ALA A 277 33.55 17.52 -13.34
N PHE A 278 33.07 17.56 -12.11
CA PHE A 278 31.81 18.17 -11.72
C PHE A 278 32.02 19.19 -10.56
N PRO A 279 31.44 20.41 -10.63
CA PRO A 279 30.68 20.95 -11.76
C PRO A 279 31.57 21.31 -12.96
N ALA A 280 31.14 21.00 -14.18
CA ALA A 280 31.74 21.53 -15.39
C ALA A 280 31.30 23.00 -15.64
N PRO A 281 31.97 23.77 -16.53
CA PRO A 281 31.61 25.17 -16.78
C PRO A 281 30.15 25.43 -17.09
N GLU A 282 29.48 24.52 -17.80
CA GLU A 282 28.06 24.59 -18.12
C GLU A 282 27.11 24.43 -16.94
N HIS A 283 27.62 23.98 -15.80
CA HIS A 283 26.87 23.87 -14.53
C HIS A 283 27.00 25.11 -13.65
N GLY A 284 27.80 26.10 -14.08
CA GLY A 284 28.00 27.38 -13.40
C GLY A 284 27.02 28.47 -13.90
N PHE A 285 26.93 29.54 -13.13
CA PHE A 285 26.23 30.75 -13.57
C PHE A 285 27.27 31.80 -13.97
N GLU A 286 27.06 32.45 -15.12
CA GLU A 286 27.87 33.62 -15.52
C GLU A 286 27.41 34.82 -14.72
N GLY A 287 28.38 35.71 -14.31
CA GLY A 287 28.13 36.93 -13.55
C GLY A 287 27.72 38.14 -14.42
#